data_b4af6e3740236b992f1ebe870d5fbd24
#
_entry.id   b4af6e3740236b992f1ebe870d5fbd24
#
_cell.length_a   1.000
_cell.length_b   1.000
_cell.length_c   1.000
_cell.angle_alpha   90.00
_cell.angle_beta   90.00
_cell.angle_gamma   90.00
#
_symmetry.space_group_name_H-M   'P 1'
#
loop_
_entity.id
_entity.type
_entity.pdbx_description
1 polymer ?
#
loop_
_entity_poly.entity_id
_entity_poly.type
_entity_poly.pdbx_seq_one_letter_code
_entity_poly.pdbx_strand_id
1 'polypeptide(L)'
;KGFGVEGLHMGVIAAGAALHYLKETQHNKVSHIAALTRIEEDHFVWMDQFTIRNLELVQSTGVNGVSLLNVLDQTVSPMGARMLRRWLVLPLKAQKAIQDRLNIVDYFTHHGDAADELVLEIKKMGDLERLISKVATARICPREVVQLKRALNAIVPIVEACSASENKSILKLASQLNPCDAIREKILRL
;
A
#
# COMPACT_ATOMS: atom_id res chain seq x y z
N LYS A 1 4.87 -22.89 11.52
CA LYS A 1 6.34 -22.76 11.64
C LYS A 1 6.86 -21.97 10.45
N GLY A 2 7.80 -21.02 10.68
CA GLY A 2 8.40 -20.22 9.60
C GLY A 2 7.92 -18.78 9.44
N PHE A 3 6.96 -18.28 10.20
CA PHE A 3 6.50 -16.89 10.13
C PHE A 3 7.17 -15.95 11.17
N GLY A 4 8.10 -16.45 12.00
CA GLY A 4 8.77 -15.66 13.04
C GLY A 4 7.85 -15.19 14.18
N VAL A 5 6.66 -15.78 14.31
CA VAL A 5 5.64 -15.39 15.32
C VAL A 5 5.47 -16.45 16.42
N GLU A 6 6.33 -17.44 16.48
CA GLU A 6 6.19 -18.60 17.38
C GLU A 6 6.18 -18.23 18.87
N GLY A 7 6.89 -17.15 19.26
CA GLY A 7 6.88 -16.63 20.63
C GLY A 7 5.66 -15.77 20.99
N LEU A 8 4.77 -15.46 20.04
CA LEU A 8 3.61 -14.59 20.25
C LEU A 8 2.34 -15.41 20.46
N HIS A 9 2.25 -16.14 21.58
CA HIS A 9 1.10 -17.04 21.86
C HIS A 9 -0.25 -16.39 21.66
N MET A 10 -0.48 -15.20 22.21
CA MET A 10 -1.75 -14.48 22.07
C MET A 10 -2.00 -14.00 20.64
N GLY A 11 -0.94 -13.56 19.94
CA GLY A 11 -1.02 -13.18 18.53
C GLY A 11 -1.37 -14.36 17.62
N VAL A 12 -0.82 -15.54 17.88
CA VAL A 12 -1.15 -16.77 17.14
C VAL A 12 -2.59 -17.19 17.39
N ILE A 13 -3.07 -17.12 18.63
CA ILE A 13 -4.48 -17.39 18.98
C ILE A 13 -5.41 -16.43 18.26
N ALA A 14 -5.13 -15.12 18.29
CA ALA A 14 -5.93 -14.11 17.61
C ALA A 14 -5.95 -14.31 16.09
N ALA A 15 -4.80 -14.62 15.48
CA ALA A 15 -4.72 -14.92 14.05
C ALA A 15 -5.49 -16.20 13.69
N GLY A 16 -5.42 -17.24 14.53
CA GLY A 16 -6.19 -18.48 14.38
C GLY A 16 -7.70 -18.22 14.43
N ALA A 17 -8.15 -17.42 15.38
CA ALA A 17 -9.57 -17.02 15.50
C ALA A 17 -10.04 -16.24 14.29
N ALA A 18 -9.23 -15.29 13.80
CA ALA A 18 -9.56 -14.52 12.60
C ALA A 18 -9.64 -15.41 11.35
N LEU A 19 -8.70 -16.34 11.17
CA LEU A 19 -8.73 -17.31 10.08
C LEU A 19 -9.94 -18.25 10.15
N HIS A 20 -10.29 -18.70 11.35
CA HIS A 20 -11.50 -19.53 11.57
C HIS A 20 -12.74 -18.76 11.17
N TYR A 21 -12.90 -17.52 11.66
CA TYR A 21 -14.02 -16.66 11.31
C TYR A 21 -14.11 -16.41 9.79
N LEU A 22 -12.98 -16.18 9.13
CA LEU A 22 -12.95 -16.01 7.67
C LEU A 22 -13.37 -17.29 6.93
N LYS A 23 -12.97 -18.46 7.40
CA LYS A 23 -13.41 -19.76 6.82
C LYS A 23 -14.91 -19.94 6.94
N GLU A 24 -15.49 -19.67 8.09
CA GLU A 24 -16.94 -19.78 8.34
C GLU A 24 -17.74 -18.81 7.47
N THR A 25 -17.26 -17.55 7.31
CA THR A 25 -18.00 -16.51 6.60
C THR A 25 -17.73 -16.49 5.10
N GLN A 26 -16.55 -16.92 4.63
CA GLN A 26 -16.13 -16.86 3.22
C GLN A 26 -16.16 -18.22 2.50
N HIS A 27 -16.81 -19.22 3.08
CA HIS A 27 -16.98 -20.56 2.46
C HIS A 27 -15.67 -21.12 1.89
N ASN A 28 -14.60 -21.16 2.70
CA ASN A 28 -13.28 -21.72 2.37
C ASN A 28 -12.47 -21.00 1.28
N LYS A 29 -12.86 -19.82 0.81
CA LYS A 29 -12.07 -19.02 -0.15
C LYS A 29 -10.95 -18.22 0.53
N VAL A 30 -10.20 -18.85 1.42
CA VAL A 30 -9.10 -18.23 2.20
C VAL A 30 -7.71 -18.73 1.80
N SER A 31 -7.60 -19.55 0.76
CA SER A 31 -6.34 -20.13 0.29
C SER A 31 -5.30 -19.09 -0.17
N HIS A 32 -5.77 -17.88 -0.51
CA HIS A 32 -4.90 -16.76 -0.89
C HIS A 32 -4.18 -16.11 0.30
N ILE A 33 -4.62 -16.39 1.54
CA ILE A 33 -3.95 -15.90 2.76
C ILE A 33 -2.80 -16.85 3.04
N ALA A 34 -1.63 -16.53 2.49
CA ALA A 34 -0.45 -17.40 2.55
C ALA A 34 0.57 -16.94 3.61
N ALA A 35 0.46 -15.74 4.16
CA ALA A 35 1.45 -15.19 5.07
C ALA A 35 0.82 -14.46 6.27
N LEU A 36 1.50 -14.54 7.39
CA LEU A 36 1.25 -13.77 8.59
C LEU A 36 2.50 -12.94 8.89
N THR A 37 2.36 -11.62 8.89
CA THR A 37 3.50 -10.72 9.14
C THR A 37 3.28 -9.95 10.43
N ARG A 38 4.29 -9.95 11.30
CA ARG A 38 4.30 -9.12 12.50
C ARG A 38 4.64 -7.67 12.12
N ILE A 39 3.90 -6.71 12.66
CA ILE A 39 4.30 -5.31 12.66
C ILE A 39 5.24 -5.14 13.85
N GLU A 40 6.54 -4.94 13.58
CA GLU A 40 7.53 -4.76 14.63
C GLU A 40 7.44 -3.33 15.18
N GLU A 41 7.14 -3.22 16.47
CA GLU A 41 7.00 -1.94 17.19
C GLU A 41 8.29 -1.12 17.18
N ASP A 42 9.45 -1.80 17.10
CA ASP A 42 10.76 -1.14 17.11
C ASP A 42 11.01 -0.26 15.89
N HIS A 43 10.32 -0.51 14.78
CA HIS A 43 10.46 0.27 13.55
C HIS A 43 9.61 1.52 13.52
N PHE A 44 8.61 1.64 14.39
CA PHE A 44 7.62 2.71 14.37
C PHE A 44 7.50 3.41 15.73
N VAL A 45 7.09 4.67 15.71
CA VAL A 45 6.60 5.35 16.91
C VAL A 45 5.20 4.81 17.18
N TRP A 46 5.08 4.02 18.25
CA TRP A 46 3.80 3.49 18.65
C TRP A 46 2.96 4.56 19.31
N MET A 47 1.74 4.74 18.83
CA MET A 47 0.74 5.61 19.42
C MET A 47 -0.49 4.80 19.77
N ASP A 48 -1.02 5.01 20.97
CA ASP A 48 -2.30 4.39 21.36
C ASP A 48 -3.49 5.08 20.67
N GLN A 49 -4.63 4.45 20.76
CA GLN A 49 -5.85 4.93 20.12
C GLN A 49 -6.32 6.29 20.67
N PHE A 50 -6.05 6.58 21.96
CA PHE A 50 -6.38 7.86 22.59
C PHE A 50 -5.50 8.97 22.03
N THR A 51 -4.21 8.73 21.88
CA THR A 51 -3.26 9.66 21.28
C THR A 51 -3.65 9.98 19.83
N ILE A 52 -3.94 8.95 19.01
CA ILE A 52 -4.37 9.13 17.61
C ILE A 52 -5.64 9.98 17.52
N ARG A 53 -6.60 9.73 18.42
CA ARG A 53 -7.86 10.46 18.49
C ARG A 53 -7.67 11.90 18.99
N ASN A 54 -6.92 12.10 20.07
CA ASN A 54 -6.74 13.42 20.69
C ASN A 54 -5.91 14.36 19.79
N LEU A 55 -4.97 13.82 19.02
CA LEU A 55 -4.23 14.56 18.01
C LEU A 55 -5.02 14.76 16.71
N GLU A 56 -6.24 14.23 16.63
CA GLU A 56 -7.09 14.28 15.43
C GLU A 56 -6.37 13.88 14.15
N LEU A 57 -5.53 12.84 14.23
CA LEU A 57 -4.69 12.44 13.08
C LEU A 57 -5.53 11.94 11.91
N VAL A 58 -6.58 11.17 12.17
CA VAL A 58 -7.37 10.46 11.15
C VAL A 58 -8.81 10.94 11.09
N GLN A 59 -9.38 11.31 12.23
CA GLN A 59 -10.76 11.78 12.36
C GLN A 59 -10.80 12.96 13.31
N SER A 60 -11.60 13.97 12.99
CA SER A 60 -11.85 15.05 13.93
C SER A 60 -12.89 14.65 14.96
N THR A 61 -12.78 15.21 16.17
CA THR A 61 -13.74 15.06 17.27
C THR A 61 -14.85 16.12 17.22
N GLY A 62 -14.65 17.20 16.48
CA GLY A 62 -15.63 18.29 16.30
C GLY A 62 -16.61 18.02 15.16
N VAL A 63 -17.84 18.52 15.28
CA VAL A 63 -18.92 18.33 14.29
C VAL A 63 -18.52 18.85 12.88
N ASN A 64 -17.71 19.91 12.81
CA ASN A 64 -17.20 20.49 11.56
C ASN A 64 -15.66 20.50 11.56
N GLY A 65 -15.03 19.65 12.35
CA GLY A 65 -13.58 19.59 12.47
C GLY A 65 -12.91 18.92 11.27
N VAL A 66 -11.65 19.27 11.05
CA VAL A 66 -10.82 18.72 9.98
C VAL A 66 -9.65 17.99 10.61
N SER A 67 -9.46 16.72 10.27
CA SER A 67 -8.33 15.93 10.76
C SER A 67 -7.04 16.27 10.00
N LEU A 68 -5.89 15.91 10.58
CA LEU A 68 -4.61 16.06 9.90
C LEU A 68 -4.60 15.30 8.56
N LEU A 69 -5.17 14.08 8.52
CA LEU A 69 -5.30 13.30 7.29
C LEU A 69 -6.09 14.07 6.22
N ASN A 70 -7.21 14.70 6.59
CA ASN A 70 -8.01 15.47 5.61
C ASN A 70 -7.25 16.63 4.99
N VAL A 71 -6.34 17.26 5.74
CA VAL A 71 -5.50 18.36 5.23
C VAL A 71 -4.39 17.85 4.32
N LEU A 72 -3.77 16.73 4.69
CA LEU A 72 -2.60 16.21 3.98
C LEU A 72 -2.93 15.32 2.79
N ASP A 73 -4.14 14.72 2.73
CA ASP A 73 -4.47 13.75 1.69
C ASP A 73 -4.73 14.43 0.35
N GLN A 74 -3.69 14.51 -0.45
CA GLN A 74 -3.68 14.90 -1.85
C GLN A 74 -3.38 13.69 -2.74
N THR A 75 -3.54 12.47 -2.22
CA THR A 75 -3.22 11.26 -2.96
C THR A 75 -4.17 11.07 -4.15
N VAL A 76 -3.62 10.55 -5.24
CA VAL A 76 -4.37 10.37 -6.50
C VAL A 76 -4.85 8.92 -6.72
N SER A 77 -4.55 8.04 -5.76
CA SER A 77 -4.98 6.65 -5.81
C SER A 77 -5.47 6.16 -4.45
N PRO A 78 -6.47 5.24 -4.42
CA PRO A 78 -6.95 4.67 -3.15
C PRO A 78 -5.87 3.93 -2.36
N MET A 79 -4.90 3.31 -3.04
CA MET A 79 -3.74 2.68 -2.41
C MET A 79 -2.85 3.69 -1.71
N GLY A 80 -2.60 4.84 -2.35
CA GLY A 80 -1.85 5.96 -1.77
C GLY A 80 -2.54 6.51 -0.52
N ALA A 81 -3.85 6.73 -0.57
CA ALA A 81 -4.63 7.21 0.57
C ALA A 81 -4.53 6.23 1.78
N ARG A 82 -4.64 4.92 1.54
CA ARG A 82 -4.44 3.91 2.60
C ARG A 82 -3.02 3.92 3.16
N MET A 83 -2.02 4.09 2.29
CA MET A 83 -0.63 4.18 2.71
C MET A 83 -0.36 5.44 3.53
N LEU A 84 -0.85 6.61 3.11
CA LEU A 84 -0.72 7.87 3.84
C LEU A 84 -1.35 7.76 5.23
N ARG A 85 -2.59 7.23 5.32
CA ARG A 85 -3.25 6.98 6.60
C ARG A 85 -2.40 6.10 7.52
N ARG A 86 -1.82 5.02 6.97
CA ARG A 86 -0.94 4.12 7.74
C ARG A 86 0.33 4.84 8.22
N TRP A 87 0.92 5.69 7.39
CA TRP A 87 2.13 6.43 7.75
C TRP A 87 1.88 7.45 8.87
N LEU A 88 0.69 8.06 8.91
CA LEU A 88 0.32 8.98 9.98
C LEU A 88 0.16 8.29 11.34
N VAL A 89 -0.40 7.08 11.37
CA VAL A 89 -0.60 6.35 12.63
C VAL A 89 0.58 5.48 13.05
N LEU A 90 1.50 5.20 12.12
CA LEU A 90 2.72 4.41 12.34
C LEU A 90 3.95 5.16 11.77
N PRO A 91 4.35 6.29 12.35
CA PRO A 91 5.53 7.04 11.90
C PRO A 91 6.81 6.22 12.12
N LEU A 92 7.77 6.36 11.21
CA LEU A 92 9.05 5.69 11.30
C LEU A 92 9.90 6.25 12.44
N LYS A 93 10.71 5.40 13.09
CA LYS A 93 11.72 5.77 14.09
C LYS A 93 13.12 5.92 13.48
N ALA A 94 13.46 5.05 12.54
CA ALA A 94 14.81 4.96 11.99
C ALA A 94 15.13 6.18 11.13
N GLN A 95 16.11 7.00 11.54
CA GLN A 95 16.53 8.19 10.83
C GLN A 95 16.84 7.94 9.35
N LYS A 96 17.53 6.85 9.02
CA LYS A 96 17.87 6.50 7.64
C LYS A 96 16.62 6.29 6.79
N ALA A 97 15.62 5.59 7.31
CA ALA A 97 14.37 5.33 6.57
C ALA A 97 13.54 6.60 6.40
N ILE A 98 13.57 7.51 7.38
CA ILE A 98 12.96 8.84 7.27
C ILE A 98 13.69 9.65 6.20
N GLN A 99 15.01 9.69 6.24
CA GLN A 99 15.82 10.42 5.27
C GLN A 99 15.62 9.91 3.84
N ASP A 100 15.54 8.58 3.65
CA ASP A 100 15.24 7.99 2.34
C ASP A 100 13.90 8.51 1.77
N ARG A 101 12.86 8.65 2.61
CA ARG A 101 11.58 9.25 2.18
C ARG A 101 11.68 10.72 1.88
N LEU A 102 12.37 11.48 2.74
CA LEU A 102 12.59 12.92 2.53
C LEU A 102 13.36 13.20 1.25
N ASN A 103 14.37 12.39 0.92
CA ASN A 103 15.13 12.51 -0.31
C ASN A 103 14.27 12.31 -1.57
N ILE A 104 13.24 11.46 -1.50
CA ILE A 104 12.29 11.27 -2.60
C ILE A 104 11.38 12.50 -2.75
N VAL A 105 10.88 13.03 -1.63
CA VAL A 105 10.04 14.24 -1.63
C VAL A 105 10.83 15.42 -2.17
N ASP A 106 12.07 15.61 -1.69
CA ASP A 106 12.96 16.66 -2.15
C ASP A 106 13.21 16.58 -3.67
N TYR A 107 13.49 15.38 -4.18
CA TYR A 107 13.66 15.17 -5.61
C TYR A 107 12.46 15.65 -6.42
N PHE A 108 11.25 15.20 -6.06
CA PHE A 108 10.04 15.59 -6.81
C PHE A 108 9.63 17.04 -6.59
N THR A 109 10.03 17.66 -5.50
CA THR A 109 9.84 19.11 -5.29
C THR A 109 10.66 19.93 -6.29
N HIS A 110 11.83 19.44 -6.69
CA HIS A 110 12.71 20.09 -7.69
C HIS A 110 12.45 19.63 -9.13
N HIS A 111 11.70 18.52 -9.33
CA HIS A 111 11.39 17.93 -10.64
C HIS A 111 9.88 17.78 -10.82
N GLY A 112 9.18 18.93 -10.88
CA GLY A 112 7.72 18.97 -10.96
C GLY A 112 7.16 18.24 -12.18
N ASP A 113 7.77 18.39 -13.35
CA ASP A 113 7.33 17.74 -14.58
C ASP A 113 7.35 16.20 -14.43
N ALA A 114 8.43 15.66 -13.85
CA ALA A 114 8.52 14.22 -13.58
C ALA A 114 7.49 13.75 -12.53
N ALA A 115 7.18 14.58 -11.54
CA ALA A 115 6.11 14.29 -10.58
C ALA A 115 4.73 14.25 -11.26
N ASP A 116 4.44 15.20 -12.14
CA ASP A 116 3.16 15.28 -12.86
C ASP A 116 2.97 14.09 -13.80
N GLU A 117 4.01 13.67 -14.52
CA GLU A 117 3.97 12.46 -15.35
C GLU A 117 3.67 11.21 -14.52
N LEU A 118 4.34 11.04 -13.38
CA LEU A 118 4.07 9.91 -12.47
C LEU A 118 2.65 9.95 -11.90
N VAL A 119 2.15 11.12 -11.54
CA VAL A 119 0.78 11.32 -11.05
C VAL A 119 -0.23 10.85 -12.10
N LEU A 120 -0.01 11.16 -13.40
CA LEU A 120 -0.89 10.71 -14.48
C LEU A 120 -0.92 9.17 -14.59
N GLU A 121 0.24 8.52 -14.52
CA GLU A 121 0.31 7.05 -14.59
C GLU A 121 -0.29 6.38 -13.35
N ILE A 122 -0.03 6.92 -12.15
CA ILE A 122 -0.63 6.42 -10.91
C ILE A 122 -2.16 6.54 -10.93
N LYS A 123 -2.73 7.61 -11.50
CA LYS A 123 -4.18 7.75 -11.68
C LYS A 123 -4.76 6.65 -12.56
N LYS A 124 -4.05 6.25 -13.64
CA LYS A 124 -4.48 5.16 -14.53
C LYS A 124 -4.51 3.79 -13.84
N MET A 125 -3.64 3.61 -12.84
CA MET A 125 -3.52 2.35 -12.10
C MET A 125 -4.77 2.03 -11.28
N GLY A 126 -5.46 3.04 -10.74
CA GLY A 126 -6.64 2.86 -9.90
C GLY A 126 -6.37 2.10 -8.61
N ASP A 127 -7.27 1.19 -8.22
CA ASP A 127 -7.15 0.38 -6.98
C ASP A 127 -6.70 -1.07 -7.29
N LEU A 128 -5.42 -1.23 -7.56
CA LEU A 128 -4.81 -2.52 -7.90
C LEU A 128 -4.94 -3.55 -6.75
N GLU A 129 -4.77 -3.13 -5.48
CA GLU A 129 -4.92 -4.02 -4.32
C GLU A 129 -6.31 -4.65 -4.26
N ARG A 130 -7.36 -3.84 -4.51
CA ARG A 130 -8.73 -4.33 -4.52
C ARG A 130 -8.99 -5.28 -5.68
N LEU A 131 -8.43 -5.00 -6.85
CA LEU A 131 -8.55 -5.88 -8.02
C LEU A 131 -7.89 -7.23 -7.75
N ILE A 132 -6.67 -7.24 -7.20
CA ILE A 132 -5.95 -8.47 -6.85
C ILE A 132 -6.72 -9.29 -5.80
N SER A 133 -7.28 -8.64 -4.79
CA SER A 133 -8.11 -9.30 -3.78
C SER A 133 -9.34 -9.99 -4.40
N LYS A 134 -9.96 -9.39 -5.42
CA LYS A 134 -11.07 -10.01 -6.16
C LYS A 134 -10.62 -11.18 -7.04
N VAL A 135 -9.43 -11.09 -7.64
CA VAL A 135 -8.82 -12.22 -8.35
C VAL A 135 -8.61 -13.38 -7.40
N ALA A 136 -7.98 -13.14 -6.25
CA ALA A 136 -7.68 -14.17 -5.25
C ALA A 136 -8.92 -14.89 -4.72
N THR A 137 -10.07 -14.18 -4.63
CA THR A 137 -11.35 -14.73 -4.20
C THR A 137 -12.23 -15.24 -5.34
N ALA A 138 -11.73 -15.22 -6.60
CA ALA A 138 -12.48 -15.60 -7.80
C ALA A 138 -13.81 -14.82 -7.98
N ARG A 139 -13.81 -13.52 -7.58
CA ARG A 139 -14.97 -12.61 -7.68
C ARG A 139 -14.77 -11.48 -8.68
N ILE A 140 -13.72 -11.55 -9.49
CA ILE A 140 -13.42 -10.56 -10.50
C ILE A 140 -14.36 -10.71 -11.70
N CYS A 141 -14.89 -9.60 -12.22
CA CYS A 141 -15.69 -9.61 -13.43
C CYS A 141 -14.84 -9.21 -14.67
N PRO A 142 -15.28 -9.48 -15.91
CA PRO A 142 -14.52 -9.16 -17.12
C PRO A 142 -14.08 -7.72 -17.25
N ARG A 143 -14.91 -6.75 -16.83
CA ARG A 143 -14.56 -5.33 -16.83
C ARG A 143 -13.40 -5.03 -15.88
N GLU A 144 -13.35 -5.71 -14.75
CA GLU A 144 -12.28 -5.57 -13.75
C GLU A 144 -10.97 -6.21 -14.21
N VAL A 145 -11.03 -7.27 -15.04
CA VAL A 145 -9.85 -7.84 -15.70
C VAL A 145 -9.22 -6.82 -16.66
N VAL A 146 -10.05 -6.08 -17.41
CA VAL A 146 -9.57 -4.98 -18.26
C VAL A 146 -8.95 -3.85 -17.42
N GLN A 147 -9.54 -3.52 -16.26
CA GLN A 147 -8.94 -2.54 -15.34
C GLN A 147 -7.60 -3.04 -14.78
N LEU A 148 -7.51 -4.32 -14.41
CA LEU A 148 -6.26 -4.94 -13.96
C LEU A 148 -5.18 -4.84 -15.04
N LYS A 149 -5.51 -5.13 -16.30
CA LYS A 149 -4.58 -4.95 -17.43
C LYS A 149 -4.08 -3.50 -17.54
N ARG A 150 -5.00 -2.52 -17.46
CA ARG A 150 -4.64 -1.09 -17.51
C ARG A 150 -3.72 -0.71 -16.34
N ALA A 151 -4.02 -1.19 -15.15
CA ALA A 151 -3.21 -0.97 -13.96
C ALA A 151 -1.79 -1.53 -14.10
N LEU A 152 -1.66 -2.76 -14.59
CA LEU A 152 -0.35 -3.39 -14.82
C LEU A 152 0.44 -2.68 -15.94
N ASN A 153 -0.24 -2.21 -16.99
CA ASN A 153 0.42 -1.44 -18.06
C ASN A 153 0.94 -0.08 -17.56
N ALA A 154 0.26 0.56 -16.62
CA ALA A 154 0.70 1.83 -16.04
C ALA A 154 1.97 1.69 -15.17
N ILE A 155 2.30 0.48 -14.71
CA ILE A 155 3.54 0.23 -13.95
C ILE A 155 4.78 0.41 -14.84
N VAL A 156 4.70 0.08 -16.12
CA VAL A 156 5.86 0.12 -17.04
C VAL A 156 6.46 1.52 -17.12
N PRO A 157 5.72 2.57 -17.55
CA PRO A 157 6.27 3.92 -17.61
C PRO A 157 6.71 4.45 -16.24
N ILE A 158 6.07 4.02 -15.14
CA ILE A 158 6.52 4.37 -13.78
C ILE A 158 7.90 3.78 -13.49
N VAL A 159 8.13 2.51 -13.82
CA VAL A 159 9.44 1.86 -13.64
C VAL A 159 10.50 2.53 -14.51
N GLU A 160 10.18 2.83 -15.76
CA GLU A 160 11.10 3.50 -16.70
C GLU A 160 11.48 4.89 -16.18
N ALA A 161 10.51 5.73 -15.83
CA ALA A 161 10.74 7.06 -15.29
C ALA A 161 11.56 7.04 -13.99
N CYS A 162 11.21 6.15 -13.06
CA CYS A 162 11.94 6.01 -11.80
C CYS A 162 13.37 5.45 -12.01
N SER A 163 13.57 4.56 -12.99
CA SER A 163 14.88 3.99 -13.30
C SER A 163 15.81 4.97 -14.01
N ALA A 164 15.28 5.97 -14.69
CA ALA A 164 16.03 7.05 -15.30
C ALA A 164 16.51 8.12 -14.27
N SER A 165 16.04 8.06 -13.04
CA SER A 165 16.41 9.00 -11.99
C SER A 165 17.84 8.75 -11.48
N GLU A 166 18.57 9.81 -11.14
CA GLU A 166 19.86 9.73 -10.42
C GLU A 166 19.70 9.55 -8.91
N ASN A 167 18.49 9.69 -8.38
CA ASN A 167 18.22 9.58 -6.94
C ASN A 167 18.22 8.10 -6.49
N LYS A 168 19.16 7.77 -5.60
CA LYS A 168 19.34 6.39 -5.09
C LYS A 168 18.10 5.82 -4.41
N SER A 169 17.32 6.65 -3.73
CA SER A 169 16.10 6.22 -3.04
C SER A 169 14.98 5.90 -4.05
N ILE A 170 14.89 6.64 -5.14
CA ILE A 170 13.96 6.38 -6.24
C ILE A 170 14.36 5.11 -7.00
N LEU A 171 15.66 4.96 -7.33
CA LEU A 171 16.19 3.74 -7.96
C LEU A 171 15.90 2.48 -7.14
N LYS A 172 16.04 2.59 -5.81
CA LYS A 172 15.70 1.51 -4.89
C LYS A 172 14.21 1.16 -4.94
N LEU A 173 13.31 2.14 -5.05
CA LEU A 173 11.88 1.88 -5.24
C LEU A 173 11.60 1.27 -6.60
N ALA A 174 12.19 1.77 -7.68
CA ALA A 174 12.04 1.23 -9.03
C ALA A 174 12.43 -0.26 -9.10
N SER A 175 13.52 -0.64 -8.43
CA SER A 175 13.99 -2.04 -8.38
C SER A 175 13.02 -3.01 -7.67
N GLN A 176 12.08 -2.50 -6.89
CA GLN A 176 11.04 -3.30 -6.20
C GLN A 176 9.76 -3.42 -7.02
N LEU A 177 9.58 -2.61 -8.06
CA LEU A 177 8.42 -2.65 -8.92
C LEU A 177 8.59 -3.73 -9.99
N ASN A 178 7.59 -4.59 -10.12
CA ASN A 178 7.56 -5.62 -11.15
C ASN A 178 6.36 -5.40 -12.07
N PRO A 179 6.57 -5.13 -13.37
CA PRO A 179 5.49 -4.95 -14.35
C PRO A 179 4.66 -6.21 -14.64
N CYS A 180 5.07 -7.38 -14.12
CA CYS A 180 4.38 -8.66 -14.28
C CYS A 180 4.11 -9.03 -15.75
N ASP A 181 5.13 -8.98 -16.62
CA ASP A 181 5.00 -9.16 -18.07
C ASP A 181 4.26 -10.43 -18.47
N ALA A 182 4.56 -11.58 -17.85
CA ALA A 182 3.90 -12.83 -18.14
C ALA A 182 2.38 -12.81 -17.86
N ILE A 183 1.95 -12.05 -16.85
CA ILE A 183 0.52 -11.88 -16.52
C ILE A 183 -0.12 -10.93 -17.53
N ARG A 184 0.56 -9.82 -17.85
CA ARG A 184 0.10 -8.86 -18.86
C ARG A 184 -0.13 -9.51 -20.21
N GLU A 185 0.81 -10.33 -20.67
CA GLU A 185 0.68 -11.08 -21.91
C GLU A 185 -0.48 -12.06 -21.92
N LYS A 186 -0.68 -12.79 -20.81
CA LYS A 186 -1.83 -13.70 -20.69
C LYS A 186 -3.16 -12.96 -20.77
N ILE A 187 -3.29 -11.81 -20.12
CA ILE A 187 -4.51 -11.00 -20.17
C ILE A 187 -4.70 -10.35 -21.56
N LEU A 188 -3.62 -10.14 -22.32
CA LEU A 188 -3.69 -9.62 -23.70
C LEU A 188 -4.30 -10.62 -24.69
N ARG A 189 -4.18 -11.92 -24.40
CA ARG A 189 -4.68 -13.01 -25.26
C ARG A 189 -6.13 -13.41 -24.98
N LEU A 190 -6.74 -12.83 -23.93
CA LEU A 190 -8.16 -12.98 -23.59
C LEU A 190 -9.02 -11.91 -24.26
#